data_68494660f607cbf86d4dc07ee65d68d4
#
_entry.id   68494660f607cbf86d4dc07ee65d68d4
#
_cell.length_a   1.000
_cell.length_b   1.000
_cell.length_c   1.000
_cell.angle_alpha   90.00
_cell.angle_beta   90.00
_cell.angle_gamma   90.00
#
_symmetry.space_group_name_H-M   'P 1'
#
loop_
_entity.id
_entity.type
_entity.pdbx_description
1 polymer ?
#
loop_
_entity_poly.entity_id
_entity_poly.type
_entity_poly.pdbx_seq_one_letter_code
_entity_poly.pdbx_strand_id
1 'polypeptide(L)'
;MKTIVVKLGSSTVADDHLRLRRRLLSGLVAEVAGLVHSVDRVVLVSSGAIACGQHVLGVKERPRQIPALQAASAVGQGRLFAYYERLFDDRELTAAQVLLTSEDFARRSSYVNARNTLRRLLAWGVVPVINENDTTATDEIRFGDNDVLAAQVAIMLRAETLLLLTDQDGLYTSDPRSDSSARLVERVATPEDLVALDVGETTRRGAGGMRGKVAAALMAAAADVRTVIANGASVGVITAVASGAAVGTVVAPRPSGVSSFKLWLRYAKPVRGRLEIDSGAVRALAKAGSSLLPVGIIAAHGGFTAGDAVAIVDAAGVEIARGISTMSARDVRRVCGLRSDEVRALDRQLDDEVVHRDRLILVSKEVL
;
A
#
# COMPACT_ATOMS: atom_id res chain seq x y z
N MET A 1 -12.68 17.04 14.95
CA MET A 1 -12.96 15.63 14.51
C MET A 1 -11.74 15.11 13.80
N LYS A 2 -11.09 14.13 14.40
CA LYS A 2 -9.93 13.44 13.83
C LYS A 2 -10.42 12.32 12.92
N THR A 3 -9.66 12.01 11.90
CA THR A 3 -9.90 10.80 11.09
C THR A 3 -8.74 9.85 11.32
N ILE A 4 -9.07 8.62 11.74
CA ILE A 4 -8.09 7.57 12.03
C ILE A 4 -8.38 6.40 11.09
N VAL A 5 -7.35 5.91 10.42
CA VAL A 5 -7.43 4.68 9.63
C VAL A 5 -6.71 3.58 10.39
N VAL A 6 -7.42 2.50 10.70
CA VAL A 6 -6.90 1.35 11.45
C VAL A 6 -6.82 0.15 10.51
N LYS A 7 -5.63 -0.38 10.30
CA LYS A 7 -5.42 -1.57 9.49
C LYS A 7 -5.20 -2.81 10.36
N LEU A 8 -5.98 -3.83 10.08
CA LEU A 8 -5.91 -5.15 10.72
C LEU A 8 -5.22 -6.15 9.78
N GLY A 9 -4.03 -6.62 10.17
CA GLY A 9 -3.29 -7.64 9.41
C GLY A 9 -3.94 -9.02 9.45
N SER A 10 -3.57 -9.91 8.52
CA SER A 10 -4.12 -11.28 8.47
C SER A 10 -3.86 -12.05 9.76
N SER A 11 -2.69 -11.89 10.39
CA SER A 11 -2.35 -12.51 11.70
C SER A 11 -3.15 -11.92 12.87
N THR A 12 -3.62 -10.67 12.77
CA THR A 12 -4.54 -10.07 13.73
C THR A 12 -5.96 -10.59 13.56
N VAL A 13 -6.40 -10.84 12.33
CA VAL A 13 -7.77 -11.25 12.00
C VAL A 13 -7.99 -12.75 12.18
N ALA A 14 -7.04 -13.59 11.77
CA ALA A 14 -7.16 -15.05 11.81
C ALA A 14 -5.97 -15.70 12.52
N ASP A 15 -6.24 -16.83 13.17
CA ASP A 15 -5.23 -17.67 13.82
C ASP A 15 -4.55 -18.62 12.81
N ASP A 16 -3.64 -19.47 13.33
CA ASP A 16 -2.90 -20.45 12.56
C ASP A 16 -3.77 -21.54 11.92
N HIS A 17 -4.98 -21.71 12.43
CA HIS A 17 -5.99 -22.62 11.90
C HIS A 17 -6.99 -21.91 10.98
N LEU A 18 -6.67 -20.70 10.52
CA LEU A 18 -7.50 -19.86 9.64
C LEU A 18 -8.86 -19.46 10.26
N ARG A 19 -9.00 -19.56 11.60
CA ARG A 19 -10.21 -19.20 12.30
C ARG A 19 -10.13 -17.73 12.74
N LEU A 20 -11.24 -17.02 12.65
CA LEU A 20 -11.32 -15.64 13.13
C LEU A 20 -10.97 -15.54 14.61
N ARG A 21 -10.07 -14.65 14.98
CA ARG A 21 -9.70 -14.32 16.37
C ARG A 21 -10.80 -13.50 17.05
N ARG A 22 -11.95 -14.13 17.27
CA ARG A 22 -13.20 -13.47 17.67
C ARG A 22 -13.07 -12.55 18.87
N ARG A 23 -12.37 -12.97 19.93
CA ARG A 23 -12.17 -12.15 21.14
C ARG A 23 -11.35 -10.89 20.84
N LEU A 24 -10.27 -11.03 20.07
CA LEU A 24 -9.42 -9.92 19.68
C LEU A 24 -10.19 -8.93 18.81
N LEU A 25 -10.88 -9.41 17.77
CA LEU A 25 -11.68 -8.55 16.90
C LEU A 25 -12.80 -7.83 17.65
N SER A 26 -13.48 -8.51 18.59
CA SER A 26 -14.50 -7.87 19.42
C SER A 26 -13.92 -6.76 20.31
N GLY A 27 -12.73 -6.96 20.87
CA GLY A 27 -12.02 -5.94 21.65
C GLY A 27 -11.63 -4.73 20.80
N LEU A 28 -11.03 -4.96 19.64
CA LEU A 28 -10.62 -3.88 18.71
C LEU A 28 -11.84 -3.09 18.20
N VAL A 29 -12.94 -3.78 17.86
CA VAL A 29 -14.18 -3.11 17.45
C VAL A 29 -14.80 -2.31 18.60
N ALA A 30 -14.69 -2.77 19.84
CA ALA A 30 -15.14 -2.01 21.01
C ALA A 30 -14.36 -0.70 21.18
N GLU A 31 -13.04 -0.73 20.97
CA GLU A 31 -12.22 0.49 21.00
C GLU A 31 -12.60 1.45 19.86
N VAL A 32 -12.81 0.93 18.63
CA VAL A 32 -13.29 1.74 17.51
C VAL A 32 -14.63 2.39 17.82
N ALA A 33 -15.58 1.63 18.37
CA ALA A 33 -16.90 2.13 18.75
C ALA A 33 -16.80 3.26 19.79
N GLY A 34 -15.95 3.10 20.80
CA GLY A 34 -15.69 4.15 21.81
C GLY A 34 -15.19 5.45 21.18
N LEU A 35 -14.28 5.37 20.18
CA LEU A 35 -13.80 6.55 19.46
C LEU A 35 -14.90 7.20 18.61
N VAL A 36 -15.69 6.42 17.89
CA VAL A 36 -16.80 6.93 17.07
C VAL A 36 -17.85 7.64 17.94
N HIS A 37 -18.18 7.07 19.08
CA HIS A 37 -19.09 7.72 20.05
C HIS A 37 -18.51 9.00 20.66
N SER A 38 -17.19 9.14 20.73
CA SER A 38 -16.50 10.37 21.18
C SER A 38 -16.26 11.40 20.06
N VAL A 39 -16.94 11.22 18.91
CA VAL A 39 -16.94 12.16 17.76
C VAL A 39 -15.72 12.06 16.84
N ASP A 40 -14.88 11.05 16.97
CA ASP A 40 -13.83 10.79 15.97
C ASP A 40 -14.37 9.96 14.79
N ARG A 41 -13.69 10.03 13.67
CA ARG A 41 -14.02 9.26 12.46
C ARG A 41 -13.03 8.11 12.31
N VAL A 42 -13.52 6.89 12.29
CA VAL A 42 -12.66 5.71 12.15
C VAL A 42 -13.00 4.94 10.88
N VAL A 43 -11.97 4.53 10.17
CA VAL A 43 -12.05 3.63 9.01
C VAL A 43 -11.26 2.38 9.34
N LEU A 44 -11.84 1.21 9.18
CA LEU A 44 -11.14 -0.06 9.26
C LEU A 44 -10.67 -0.50 7.87
N VAL A 45 -9.43 -0.96 7.77
CA VAL A 45 -8.92 -1.70 6.60
C VAL A 45 -8.54 -3.09 7.06
N SER A 46 -9.28 -4.09 6.61
CA SER A 46 -9.14 -5.46 7.12
C SER A 46 -8.58 -6.40 6.07
N SER A 47 -7.59 -7.19 6.45
CA SER A 47 -7.21 -8.41 5.74
C SER A 47 -8.03 -9.60 6.24
N GLY A 48 -7.73 -10.81 5.73
CA GLY A 48 -8.27 -12.06 6.28
C GLY A 48 -9.39 -12.70 5.47
N ALA A 49 -9.87 -12.09 4.37
CA ALA A 49 -10.90 -12.68 3.53
C ALA A 49 -10.46 -14.03 2.94
N ILE A 50 -9.26 -14.13 2.38
CA ILE A 50 -8.70 -15.38 1.86
C ILE A 50 -8.63 -16.45 2.96
N ALA A 51 -8.12 -16.12 4.14
CA ALA A 51 -8.02 -17.06 5.26
C ALA A 51 -9.40 -17.56 5.71
N CYS A 52 -10.36 -16.64 5.81
CA CYS A 52 -11.75 -16.97 6.15
C CYS A 52 -12.37 -17.92 5.09
N GLY A 53 -12.15 -17.64 3.80
CA GLY A 53 -12.64 -18.48 2.72
C GLY A 53 -11.98 -19.87 2.69
N GLN A 54 -10.67 -19.94 2.88
CA GLN A 54 -9.95 -21.23 3.01
C GLN A 54 -10.52 -22.07 4.14
N HIS A 55 -10.78 -21.48 5.30
CA HIS A 55 -11.38 -22.17 6.43
C HIS A 55 -12.76 -22.75 6.07
N VAL A 56 -13.60 -21.97 5.42
CA VAL A 56 -14.94 -22.39 4.99
C VAL A 56 -14.89 -23.51 3.94
N LEU A 57 -13.94 -23.42 3.01
CA LEU A 57 -13.76 -24.40 1.93
C LEU A 57 -12.98 -25.65 2.39
N GLY A 58 -12.47 -25.69 3.62
CA GLY A 58 -11.64 -26.80 4.11
C GLY A 58 -10.25 -26.86 3.45
N VAL A 59 -9.79 -25.77 2.82
CA VAL A 59 -8.49 -25.69 2.13
C VAL A 59 -7.40 -25.38 3.13
N LYS A 60 -6.58 -26.37 3.50
CA LYS A 60 -5.56 -26.25 4.56
C LYS A 60 -4.34 -25.43 4.13
N GLU A 61 -3.89 -25.60 2.88
CA GLU A 61 -2.74 -24.86 2.35
C GLU A 61 -3.19 -23.63 1.58
N ARG A 62 -2.42 -22.54 1.70
CA ARG A 62 -2.69 -21.32 0.92
C ARG A 62 -2.53 -21.62 -0.58
N PRO A 63 -3.55 -21.38 -1.40
CA PRO A 63 -3.45 -21.57 -2.84
C PRO A 63 -2.33 -20.70 -3.44
N ARG A 64 -1.67 -21.23 -4.48
CA ARG A 64 -0.61 -20.48 -5.20
C ARG A 64 -1.13 -19.83 -6.49
N GLN A 65 -2.22 -20.32 -7.02
CA GLN A 65 -2.83 -19.81 -8.24
C GLN A 65 -3.77 -18.65 -7.95
N ILE A 66 -3.67 -17.59 -8.72
CA ILE A 66 -4.49 -16.37 -8.57
C ILE A 66 -5.99 -16.71 -8.55
N PRO A 67 -6.57 -17.47 -9.50
CA PRO A 67 -8.00 -17.76 -9.49
C PRO A 67 -8.46 -18.48 -8.21
N ALA A 68 -7.63 -19.31 -7.62
CA ALA A 68 -7.96 -20.03 -6.39
C ALA A 68 -7.91 -19.09 -5.16
N LEU A 69 -6.99 -18.12 -5.14
CA LEU A 69 -6.94 -17.07 -4.13
C LEU A 69 -8.18 -16.15 -4.23
N GLN A 70 -8.54 -15.75 -5.46
CA GLN A 70 -9.72 -14.93 -5.74
C GLN A 70 -11.02 -15.65 -5.30
N ALA A 71 -11.16 -16.92 -5.64
CA ALA A 71 -12.31 -17.72 -5.23
C ALA A 71 -12.39 -17.87 -3.69
N ALA A 72 -11.25 -18.12 -3.03
CA ALA A 72 -11.22 -18.18 -1.57
C ALA A 72 -11.60 -16.80 -0.95
N SER A 73 -11.08 -15.71 -1.49
CA SER A 73 -11.46 -14.37 -1.02
C SER A 73 -12.95 -14.10 -1.22
N ALA A 74 -13.51 -14.42 -2.38
CA ALA A 74 -14.94 -14.24 -2.67
C ALA A 74 -15.84 -14.98 -1.67
N VAL A 75 -15.48 -16.21 -1.28
CA VAL A 75 -16.20 -16.97 -0.24
C VAL A 75 -16.04 -16.34 1.14
N GLY A 76 -14.83 -15.86 1.46
CA GLY A 76 -14.51 -15.37 2.79
C GLY A 76 -14.93 -13.94 3.06
N GLN A 77 -14.94 -13.07 2.04
CA GLN A 77 -15.19 -11.65 2.17
C GLN A 77 -16.56 -11.33 2.78
N GLY A 78 -17.62 -11.93 2.27
CA GLY A 78 -18.97 -11.72 2.80
C GLY A 78 -19.12 -12.19 4.25
N ARG A 79 -18.48 -13.32 4.61
CA ARG A 79 -18.51 -13.85 5.99
C ARG A 79 -17.70 -13.00 6.97
N LEU A 80 -16.55 -12.50 6.53
CA LEU A 80 -15.73 -11.60 7.31
C LEU A 80 -16.46 -10.29 7.56
N PHE A 81 -17.08 -9.71 6.53
CA PHE A 81 -17.85 -8.48 6.68
C PHE A 81 -19.07 -8.68 7.59
N ALA A 82 -19.86 -9.74 7.41
CA ALA A 82 -21.00 -10.05 8.28
C ALA A 82 -20.59 -10.20 9.75
N TYR A 83 -19.35 -10.66 10.01
CA TYR A 83 -18.84 -10.71 11.38
C TYR A 83 -18.56 -9.32 11.95
N TYR A 84 -17.94 -8.41 11.16
CA TYR A 84 -17.75 -7.01 11.56
C TYR A 84 -19.08 -6.28 11.73
N GLU A 85 -19.99 -6.42 10.78
CA GLU A 85 -21.33 -5.83 10.83
C GLU A 85 -22.01 -6.16 12.15
N ARG A 86 -22.11 -7.44 12.50
CA ARG A 86 -22.66 -7.88 13.78
C ARG A 86 -21.95 -7.24 14.99
N LEU A 87 -20.63 -7.16 14.99
CA LEU A 87 -19.87 -6.57 16.10
C LEU A 87 -20.15 -5.06 16.26
N PHE A 88 -20.41 -4.36 15.17
CA PHE A 88 -20.79 -2.95 15.19
C PHE A 88 -22.26 -2.77 15.57
N ASP A 89 -23.16 -3.61 15.05
CA ASP A 89 -24.59 -3.60 15.40
C ASP A 89 -24.78 -3.84 16.92
N ASP A 90 -24.04 -4.78 17.52
CA ASP A 90 -24.02 -5.01 18.98
C ASP A 90 -23.60 -3.76 19.78
N ARG A 91 -23.12 -2.69 19.10
CA ARG A 91 -22.66 -1.40 19.67
C ARG A 91 -23.39 -0.20 19.10
N GLU A 92 -24.56 -0.42 18.52
CA GLU A 92 -25.42 0.62 17.94
C GLU A 92 -24.74 1.46 16.86
N LEU A 93 -23.77 0.86 16.13
CA LEU A 93 -23.07 1.47 15.01
C LEU A 93 -23.34 0.69 13.72
N THR A 94 -23.49 1.42 12.62
CA THR A 94 -23.60 0.84 11.29
C THR A 94 -22.22 0.70 10.66
N ALA A 95 -21.91 -0.49 10.13
CA ALA A 95 -20.73 -0.71 9.29
C ALA A 95 -21.11 -0.70 7.81
N ALA A 96 -20.19 -0.29 6.94
CA ALA A 96 -20.37 -0.35 5.50
C ALA A 96 -19.19 -1.05 4.84
N GLN A 97 -19.47 -2.07 4.02
CA GLN A 97 -18.44 -2.72 3.21
C GLN A 97 -18.02 -1.83 2.06
N VAL A 98 -16.71 -1.63 1.88
CA VAL A 98 -16.12 -0.93 0.73
C VAL A 98 -14.98 -1.78 0.19
N LEU A 99 -15.05 -2.12 -1.10
CA LEU A 99 -14.01 -2.88 -1.78
C LEU A 99 -13.30 -1.98 -2.78
N LEU A 100 -11.98 -1.89 -2.69
CA LEU A 100 -11.15 -1.05 -3.55
C LEU A 100 -9.99 -1.88 -4.12
N THR A 101 -9.47 -1.42 -5.25
CA THR A 101 -8.25 -1.93 -5.87
C THR A 101 -7.23 -0.82 -6.00
N SER A 102 -5.98 -1.14 -6.26
CA SER A 102 -4.94 -0.14 -6.56
C SER A 102 -5.29 0.72 -7.78
N GLU A 103 -6.05 0.19 -8.75
CA GLU A 103 -6.51 0.94 -9.92
C GLU A 103 -7.48 2.07 -9.54
N ASP A 104 -8.30 1.90 -8.50
CA ASP A 104 -9.23 2.93 -8.04
C ASP A 104 -8.50 4.17 -7.53
N PHE A 105 -7.26 4.01 -7.06
CA PHE A 105 -6.42 5.15 -6.68
C PHE A 105 -5.66 5.75 -7.87
N ALA A 106 -5.42 4.99 -8.93
CA ALA A 106 -4.74 5.46 -10.13
C ALA A 106 -5.66 6.26 -11.06
N ARG A 107 -6.95 5.92 -11.11
CA ARG A 107 -7.95 6.60 -11.94
C ARG A 107 -8.59 7.75 -11.18
N ARG A 108 -8.43 8.99 -11.68
CA ARG A 108 -8.97 10.21 -11.04
C ARG A 108 -10.47 10.13 -10.74
N SER A 109 -11.29 9.60 -11.66
CA SER A 109 -12.75 9.48 -11.46
C SER A 109 -13.08 8.52 -10.32
N SER A 110 -12.50 7.30 -10.32
CA SER A 110 -12.68 6.31 -9.25
C SER A 110 -12.20 6.85 -7.91
N TYR A 111 -11.02 7.48 -7.88
CA TYR A 111 -10.47 8.13 -6.68
C TYR A 111 -11.42 9.17 -6.07
N VAL A 112 -11.97 10.07 -6.91
CA VAL A 112 -12.89 11.12 -6.44
C VAL A 112 -14.20 10.49 -5.93
N ASN A 113 -14.74 9.49 -6.63
CA ASN A 113 -15.97 8.80 -6.23
C ASN A 113 -15.77 8.05 -4.91
N ALA A 114 -14.72 7.25 -4.78
CA ALA A 114 -14.40 6.53 -3.54
C ALA A 114 -14.22 7.50 -2.36
N ARG A 115 -13.47 8.59 -2.56
CA ARG A 115 -13.29 9.62 -1.53
C ARG A 115 -14.62 10.24 -1.09
N ASN A 116 -15.49 10.60 -2.04
CA ASN A 116 -16.77 11.22 -1.73
C ASN A 116 -17.69 10.26 -1.00
N THR A 117 -17.71 8.98 -1.41
CA THR A 117 -18.48 7.92 -0.73
C THR A 117 -18.00 7.73 0.70
N LEU A 118 -16.68 7.56 0.91
CA LEU A 118 -16.13 7.39 2.25
C LEU A 118 -16.42 8.60 3.15
N ARG A 119 -16.27 9.82 2.63
CA ARG A 119 -16.61 11.04 3.37
C ARG A 119 -18.08 11.11 3.74
N ARG A 120 -18.96 10.65 2.87
CA ARG A 120 -20.40 10.63 3.13
C ARG A 120 -20.75 9.60 4.20
N LEU A 121 -20.18 8.38 4.14
CA LEU A 121 -20.35 7.36 5.18
C LEU A 121 -19.91 7.89 6.54
N LEU A 122 -18.72 8.46 6.62
CA LEU A 122 -18.19 9.06 7.85
C LEU A 122 -19.04 10.24 8.36
N ALA A 123 -19.65 11.03 7.47
CA ALA A 123 -20.56 12.11 7.86
C ALA A 123 -21.89 11.58 8.40
N TRP A 124 -22.30 10.37 8.02
CA TRP A 124 -23.47 9.69 8.57
C TRP A 124 -23.18 8.88 9.86
N GLY A 125 -21.95 8.92 10.38
CA GLY A 125 -21.58 8.12 11.54
C GLY A 125 -21.37 6.63 11.24
N VAL A 126 -21.33 6.26 9.95
CA VAL A 126 -21.10 4.88 9.51
C VAL A 126 -19.62 4.57 9.53
N VAL A 127 -19.23 3.38 10.00
CA VAL A 127 -17.84 2.90 10.00
C VAL A 127 -17.56 2.15 8.70
N PRO A 128 -16.73 2.71 7.78
CA PRO A 128 -16.31 1.97 6.60
C PRO A 128 -15.36 0.83 6.98
N VAL A 129 -15.67 -0.39 6.55
CA VAL A 129 -14.80 -1.56 6.61
C VAL A 129 -14.32 -1.86 5.20
N ILE A 130 -13.06 -1.51 4.94
CA ILE A 130 -12.44 -1.58 3.61
C ILE A 130 -11.61 -2.85 3.50
N ASN A 131 -11.67 -3.49 2.36
CA ASN A 131 -10.73 -4.53 1.95
C ASN A 131 -10.40 -4.36 0.47
N GLU A 132 -9.35 -5.07 0.04
CA GLU A 132 -9.08 -5.19 -1.38
C GLU A 132 -10.19 -5.97 -2.09
N ASN A 133 -10.53 -5.54 -3.32
CA ASN A 133 -11.39 -6.32 -4.20
C ASN A 133 -10.57 -7.41 -4.88
N ASP A 134 -10.22 -8.43 -4.12
CA ASP A 134 -9.42 -9.56 -4.57
C ASP A 134 -9.98 -10.23 -5.85
N THR A 135 -11.28 -10.16 -6.09
CA THR A 135 -11.91 -10.80 -7.26
C THR A 135 -11.45 -10.19 -8.58
N THR A 136 -11.11 -8.92 -8.58
CA THR A 136 -10.67 -8.18 -9.77
C THR A 136 -9.20 -7.77 -9.73
N ALA A 137 -8.57 -7.79 -8.56
CA ALA A 137 -7.15 -7.54 -8.39
C ALA A 137 -6.32 -8.69 -8.98
N THR A 138 -5.22 -8.37 -9.66
CA THR A 138 -4.37 -9.37 -10.32
C THR A 138 -3.00 -9.54 -9.66
N ASP A 139 -2.23 -8.47 -9.61
CA ASP A 139 -0.84 -8.53 -9.11
C ASP A 139 -0.77 -8.40 -7.59
N GLU A 140 -1.66 -7.63 -7.00
CA GLU A 140 -1.74 -7.33 -5.57
C GLU A 140 -2.07 -8.57 -4.73
N ILE A 141 -2.86 -9.51 -5.25
CA ILE A 141 -3.19 -10.76 -4.54
C ILE A 141 -1.95 -11.58 -4.19
N ARG A 142 -0.91 -11.52 -5.01
CA ARG A 142 0.37 -12.17 -4.72
C ARG A 142 1.16 -11.46 -3.64
N PHE A 143 1.02 -10.14 -3.59
CA PHE A 143 1.74 -9.25 -2.68
C PHE A 143 0.86 -8.70 -1.55
N GLY A 144 -0.48 -8.91 -1.64
CA GLY A 144 -1.59 -8.77 -0.67
C GLY A 144 -1.33 -7.80 0.48
N ASP A 145 -0.98 -6.54 0.18
CA ASP A 145 -0.59 -5.62 1.23
C ASP A 145 -1.66 -4.56 1.48
N ASN A 146 -2.66 -4.95 2.27
CA ASN A 146 -3.62 -3.99 2.79
C ASN A 146 -2.97 -2.86 3.63
N ASP A 147 -1.65 -2.92 3.92
CA ASP A 147 -0.94 -1.82 4.56
C ASP A 147 -0.83 -0.65 3.58
N VAL A 148 -0.52 -0.93 2.30
CA VAL A 148 -0.49 0.07 1.24
C VAL A 148 -1.90 0.61 0.95
N LEU A 149 -2.91 -0.26 0.87
CA LEU A 149 -4.30 0.14 0.72
C LEU A 149 -4.73 1.09 1.86
N ALA A 150 -4.37 0.76 3.11
CA ALA A 150 -4.67 1.59 4.27
C ALA A 150 -3.97 2.95 4.21
N ALA A 151 -2.71 2.99 3.76
CA ALA A 151 -1.99 4.23 3.55
C ALA A 151 -2.64 5.09 2.44
N GLN A 152 -3.06 4.49 1.33
CA GLN A 152 -3.78 5.19 0.25
C GLN A 152 -5.12 5.75 0.74
N VAL A 153 -5.87 5.00 1.55
CA VAL A 153 -7.12 5.46 2.18
C VAL A 153 -6.85 6.62 3.14
N ALA A 154 -5.83 6.51 3.99
CA ALA A 154 -5.45 7.56 4.93
C ALA A 154 -5.09 8.86 4.20
N ILE A 155 -4.31 8.77 3.12
CA ILE A 155 -3.95 9.92 2.26
C ILE A 155 -5.20 10.50 1.59
N MET A 156 -6.07 9.65 1.02
CA MET A 156 -7.31 10.06 0.33
C MET A 156 -8.23 10.86 1.26
N LEU A 157 -8.35 10.44 2.51
CA LEU A 157 -9.19 11.08 3.52
C LEU A 157 -8.49 12.21 4.27
N ARG A 158 -7.19 12.40 4.09
CA ARG A 158 -6.33 13.28 4.89
C ARG A 158 -6.46 12.93 6.37
N ALA A 159 -6.30 11.65 6.68
CA ALA A 159 -6.38 11.15 8.04
C ALA A 159 -5.26 11.77 8.90
N GLU A 160 -5.55 12.01 10.17
CA GLU A 160 -4.52 12.46 11.13
C GLU A 160 -3.57 11.32 11.47
N THR A 161 -4.10 10.10 11.57
CA THR A 161 -3.32 8.93 11.96
C THR A 161 -3.68 7.70 11.12
N LEU A 162 -2.65 6.98 10.69
CA LEU A 162 -2.71 5.62 10.19
C LEU A 162 -2.14 4.68 11.26
N LEU A 163 -2.93 3.73 11.74
CA LEU A 163 -2.51 2.70 12.67
C LEU A 163 -2.42 1.36 11.95
N LEU A 164 -1.21 0.81 11.86
CA LEU A 164 -0.93 -0.50 11.28
C LEU A 164 -0.78 -1.53 12.40
N LEU A 165 -1.81 -2.32 12.64
CA LEU A 165 -1.78 -3.38 13.63
C LEU A 165 -1.10 -4.64 13.10
N THR A 166 -0.21 -5.19 13.89
CA THR A 166 0.62 -6.36 13.60
C THR A 166 0.67 -7.28 14.83
N ASP A 167 1.38 -8.39 14.73
CA ASP A 167 1.71 -9.33 15.82
C ASP A 167 2.99 -8.99 16.57
N GLN A 168 3.66 -7.90 16.18
CA GLN A 168 4.86 -7.35 16.81
C GLN A 168 4.54 -6.03 17.52
N ASP A 169 5.30 -5.67 18.54
CA ASP A 169 5.08 -4.44 19.29
C ASP A 169 5.39 -3.17 18.48
N GLY A 170 6.12 -3.30 17.38
CA GLY A 170 6.49 -2.24 16.45
C GLY A 170 7.61 -2.69 15.51
N LEU A 171 8.41 -1.74 15.04
CA LEU A 171 9.65 -2.01 14.31
C LEU A 171 10.78 -2.31 15.30
N TYR A 172 11.60 -3.28 14.93
CA TYR A 172 12.81 -3.61 15.69
C TYR A 172 14.06 -3.36 14.85
N THR A 173 15.20 -3.19 15.51
CA THR A 173 16.51 -3.01 14.85
C THR A 173 16.93 -4.24 14.04
N SER A 174 16.43 -5.43 14.41
CA SER A 174 16.62 -6.73 13.77
C SER A 174 15.41 -7.63 14.10
N ASP A 175 15.29 -8.82 13.53
CA ASP A 175 14.18 -9.73 13.85
C ASP A 175 14.29 -10.26 15.30
N PRO A 176 13.39 -9.88 16.23
CA PRO A 176 13.45 -10.29 17.64
C PRO A 176 13.26 -11.79 17.86
N ARG A 177 12.85 -12.54 16.83
CA ARG A 177 12.73 -14.01 16.91
C ARG A 177 14.06 -14.72 16.69
N SER A 178 14.99 -14.08 16.00
CA SER A 178 16.33 -14.61 15.67
C SER A 178 17.45 -13.89 16.39
N ASP A 179 17.23 -12.66 16.83
CA ASP A 179 18.23 -11.83 17.51
C ASP A 179 17.69 -11.31 18.85
N SER A 180 18.21 -11.83 19.94
CA SER A 180 17.83 -11.42 21.30
C SER A 180 18.31 -10.00 21.67
N SER A 181 19.20 -9.40 20.90
CA SER A 181 19.65 -8.01 21.06
C SER A 181 18.76 -7.00 20.36
N ALA A 182 17.76 -7.44 19.59
CA ALA A 182 16.81 -6.60 18.88
C ALA A 182 16.09 -5.64 19.84
N ARG A 183 16.08 -4.37 19.50
CA ARG A 183 15.43 -3.31 20.30
C ARG A 183 14.28 -2.71 19.52
N LEU A 184 13.21 -2.39 20.23
CA LEU A 184 12.07 -1.66 19.65
C LEU A 184 12.53 -0.25 19.23
N VAL A 185 12.19 0.13 18.01
CA VAL A 185 12.40 1.47 17.47
C VAL A 185 11.16 2.29 17.79
N GLU A 186 11.22 3.12 18.82
CA GLU A 186 10.04 3.90 19.26
C GLU A 186 9.65 4.98 18.26
N ARG A 187 10.61 5.56 17.52
CA ARG A 187 10.37 6.66 16.60
C ARG A 187 11.26 6.59 15.36
N VAL A 188 10.66 6.83 14.22
CA VAL A 188 11.32 7.03 12.94
C VAL A 188 11.07 8.48 12.52
N ALA A 189 12.13 9.27 12.44
CA ALA A 189 12.05 10.68 12.06
C ALA A 189 12.32 10.86 10.55
N THR A 190 13.18 10.03 9.97
CA THR A 190 13.61 10.12 8.57
C THR A 190 13.49 8.77 7.85
N PRO A 191 13.35 8.75 6.52
CA PRO A 191 13.38 7.50 5.75
C PRO A 191 14.70 6.74 5.91
N GLU A 192 15.81 7.44 6.12
CA GLU A 192 17.13 6.89 6.30
C GLU A 192 17.22 6.04 7.57
N ASP A 193 16.49 6.41 8.63
CA ASP A 193 16.37 5.63 9.87
C ASP A 193 15.80 4.23 9.59
N LEU A 194 14.96 4.10 8.55
CA LEU A 194 14.34 2.83 8.15
C LEU A 194 15.24 1.99 7.23
N VAL A 195 16.09 2.64 6.44
CA VAL A 195 17.04 1.94 5.55
C VAL A 195 18.09 1.20 6.36
N ALA A 196 18.45 1.72 7.55
CA ALA A 196 19.41 1.13 8.45
C ALA A 196 18.85 -0.10 9.22
N LEU A 197 17.53 -0.33 9.18
CA LEU A 197 16.91 -1.45 9.87
C LEU A 197 16.93 -2.72 9.00
N ASP A 198 17.37 -3.82 9.56
CA ASP A 198 17.23 -5.13 8.96
C ASP A 198 15.78 -5.63 9.15
N VAL A 199 14.89 -5.16 8.31
CA VAL A 199 13.45 -5.51 8.37
C VAL A 199 13.11 -6.92 7.86
N GLY A 200 14.10 -7.82 7.77
CA GLY A 200 13.92 -9.23 7.47
C GLY A 200 13.13 -9.54 6.18
N GLU A 201 13.21 -10.77 5.69
CA GLU A 201 12.37 -11.24 4.58
C GLU A 201 10.93 -11.54 5.04
N THR A 202 10.00 -11.52 4.09
CA THR A 202 8.56 -11.77 4.30
C THR A 202 8.29 -13.05 5.07
N THR A 203 7.44 -12.99 6.11
CA THR A 203 6.96 -14.18 6.82
C THR A 203 6.10 -15.07 5.90
N ARG A 204 6.15 -16.41 6.11
CA ARG A 204 5.42 -17.43 5.32
C ARG A 204 3.90 -17.22 5.21
N ARG A 205 3.28 -16.33 6.00
CA ARG A 205 1.81 -16.21 6.16
C ARG A 205 1.15 -14.98 5.57
N GLY A 206 1.89 -13.95 5.22
CA GLY A 206 1.29 -12.74 4.65
C GLY A 206 2.20 -12.14 3.59
N ALA A 207 1.61 -11.70 2.49
CA ALA A 207 2.34 -10.96 1.45
C ALA A 207 2.87 -9.61 1.95
N GLY A 208 2.30 -9.07 3.05
CA GLY A 208 2.68 -7.82 3.69
C GLY A 208 3.59 -8.04 4.90
N GLY A 209 4.86 -8.33 4.69
CA GLY A 209 5.87 -8.37 5.75
C GLY A 209 6.16 -6.98 6.34
N MET A 210 7.16 -6.89 7.23
CA MET A 210 7.55 -5.61 7.83
C MET A 210 7.97 -4.57 6.77
N ARG A 211 8.55 -4.99 5.66
CA ARG A 211 8.87 -4.11 4.50
C ARG A 211 7.64 -3.42 3.91
N GLY A 212 6.50 -4.14 3.79
CA GLY A 212 5.25 -3.54 3.31
C GLY A 212 4.74 -2.46 4.27
N LYS A 213 4.80 -2.70 5.59
CA LYS A 213 4.43 -1.73 6.62
C LYS A 213 5.32 -0.49 6.59
N VAL A 214 6.62 -0.69 6.42
CA VAL A 214 7.58 0.40 6.26
C VAL A 214 7.26 1.24 5.02
N ALA A 215 7.03 0.59 3.87
CA ALA A 215 6.67 1.28 2.64
C ALA A 215 5.36 2.09 2.79
N ALA A 216 4.34 1.48 3.40
CA ALA A 216 3.07 2.13 3.69
C ALA A 216 3.24 3.33 4.64
N ALA A 217 4.05 3.17 5.69
CA ALA A 217 4.34 4.23 6.65
C ALA A 217 5.09 5.41 6.02
N LEU A 218 6.10 5.15 5.18
CA LEU A 218 6.81 6.18 4.43
C LEU A 218 5.91 6.92 3.46
N MET A 219 5.04 6.19 2.76
CA MET A 219 4.08 6.77 1.83
C MET A 219 3.10 7.70 2.56
N ALA A 220 2.57 7.27 3.70
CA ALA A 220 1.66 8.05 4.51
C ALA A 220 2.36 9.28 5.13
N ALA A 221 3.57 9.11 5.68
CA ALA A 221 4.36 10.21 6.24
C ALA A 221 4.68 11.29 5.19
N ALA A 222 5.03 10.89 3.96
CA ALA A 222 5.27 11.83 2.86
C ALA A 222 4.02 12.59 2.41
N ALA A 223 2.83 12.16 2.82
CA ALA A 223 1.53 12.81 2.61
C ALA A 223 0.97 13.49 3.88
N ASP A 224 1.81 13.76 4.86
CA ASP A 224 1.46 14.43 6.13
C ASP A 224 0.55 13.60 7.05
N VAL A 225 0.62 12.27 6.97
CA VAL A 225 -0.13 11.36 7.85
C VAL A 225 0.82 10.72 8.87
N ARG A 226 0.55 10.94 10.17
CA ARG A 226 1.26 10.22 11.24
C ARG A 226 0.95 8.74 11.15
N THR A 227 1.97 7.89 11.14
CA THR A 227 1.76 6.44 11.15
C THR A 227 2.26 5.82 12.44
N VAL A 228 1.50 4.87 12.99
CA VAL A 228 1.90 4.08 14.14
C VAL A 228 1.83 2.60 13.76
N ILE A 229 2.90 1.87 14.06
CA ILE A 229 2.96 0.40 13.93
C ILE A 229 2.95 -0.17 15.34
N ALA A 230 1.95 -0.98 15.67
CA ALA A 230 1.77 -1.47 17.03
C ALA A 230 1.17 -2.89 17.09
N ASN A 231 1.29 -3.54 18.24
CA ASN A 231 0.75 -4.87 18.45
C ASN A 231 -0.78 -4.83 18.61
N GLY A 232 -1.48 -5.47 17.67
CA GLY A 232 -2.93 -5.56 17.71
C GLY A 232 -3.50 -6.41 18.85
N ALA A 233 -2.67 -7.18 19.55
CA ALA A 233 -3.07 -7.95 20.72
C ALA A 233 -3.04 -7.12 22.02
N SER A 234 -2.42 -5.95 22.02
CA SER A 234 -2.37 -5.04 23.17
C SER A 234 -3.74 -4.42 23.43
N VAL A 235 -4.25 -4.61 24.62
CA VAL A 235 -5.56 -4.06 25.04
C VAL A 235 -5.48 -2.53 25.08
N GLY A 236 -6.45 -1.85 24.49
CA GLY A 236 -6.50 -0.39 24.48
C GLY A 236 -5.58 0.27 23.44
N VAL A 237 -4.99 -0.50 22.52
CA VAL A 237 -3.99 0.02 21.56
C VAL A 237 -4.54 1.11 20.64
N ILE A 238 -5.77 0.97 20.16
CA ILE A 238 -6.39 1.96 19.27
C ILE A 238 -6.68 3.25 20.06
N THR A 239 -7.22 3.12 21.25
CA THR A 239 -7.53 4.24 22.15
C THR A 239 -6.25 4.97 22.57
N ALA A 240 -5.20 4.24 22.93
CA ALA A 240 -3.91 4.82 23.30
C ALA A 240 -3.29 5.62 22.13
N VAL A 241 -3.30 5.08 20.92
CA VAL A 241 -2.81 5.78 19.74
C VAL A 241 -3.64 7.02 19.40
N ALA A 242 -4.97 6.94 19.52
CA ALA A 242 -5.88 8.06 19.28
C ALA A 242 -5.66 9.21 20.29
N SER A 243 -5.33 8.88 21.55
CA SER A 243 -4.97 9.88 22.58
C SER A 243 -3.57 10.45 22.44
N GLY A 244 -2.75 9.93 21.52
CA GLY A 244 -1.38 10.38 21.29
C GLY A 244 -0.32 9.70 22.17
N ALA A 245 -0.69 8.64 22.90
CA ALA A 245 0.27 7.89 23.73
C ALA A 245 1.40 7.29 22.89
N ALA A 246 2.56 7.16 23.52
CA ALA A 246 3.73 6.51 22.92
C ALA A 246 3.54 4.97 22.97
N VAL A 247 3.04 4.40 21.88
CA VAL A 247 2.81 2.97 21.71
C VAL A 247 3.43 2.55 20.39
N GLY A 248 4.16 1.44 20.41
CA GLY A 248 4.77 0.88 19.21
C GLY A 248 5.83 1.79 18.58
N THR A 249 5.90 1.79 17.27
CA THR A 249 6.78 2.66 16.48
C THR A 249 5.99 3.79 15.83
N VAL A 250 6.38 5.02 16.10
CA VAL A 250 5.80 6.22 15.49
C VAL A 250 6.64 6.66 14.31
N VAL A 251 6.06 6.71 13.12
CA VAL A 251 6.65 7.35 11.93
C VAL A 251 6.06 8.75 11.81
N ALA A 252 6.92 9.76 11.95
CA ALA A 252 6.50 11.15 11.96
C ALA A 252 6.06 11.64 10.57
N PRO A 253 5.05 12.53 10.47
CA PRO A 253 4.69 13.19 9.23
C PRO A 253 5.87 13.96 8.65
N ARG A 254 6.04 13.89 7.33
CA ARG A 254 7.08 14.61 6.58
C ARG A 254 6.57 14.97 5.19
N PRO A 255 5.71 15.98 5.09
CA PRO A 255 5.01 16.28 3.84
C PRO A 255 5.99 16.63 2.73
N SER A 256 5.85 15.94 1.60
CA SER A 256 6.73 16.11 0.43
C SER A 256 6.13 16.97 -0.66
N GLY A 257 4.84 17.37 -0.55
CA GLY A 257 4.10 18.06 -1.61
C GLY A 257 3.79 17.19 -2.85
N VAL A 258 4.16 15.91 -2.82
CA VAL A 258 3.98 14.97 -3.94
C VAL A 258 2.57 14.37 -3.92
N SER A 259 1.99 14.12 -5.10
CA SER A 259 0.66 13.51 -5.21
C SER A 259 0.64 12.07 -4.69
N SER A 260 -0.51 11.63 -4.17
CA SER A 260 -0.71 10.26 -3.66
C SER A 260 -0.35 9.17 -4.67
N PHE A 261 -0.65 9.39 -5.97
CA PHE A 261 -0.27 8.48 -7.04
C PHE A 261 1.26 8.35 -7.17
N LYS A 262 1.98 9.46 -7.15
CA LYS A 262 3.46 9.45 -7.24
C LYS A 262 4.10 8.83 -5.98
N LEU A 263 3.51 9.04 -4.80
CA LEU A 263 3.96 8.38 -3.58
C LEU A 263 3.75 6.87 -3.65
N TRP A 264 2.59 6.41 -4.13
CA TRP A 264 2.34 4.99 -4.37
C TRP A 264 3.34 4.39 -5.36
N LEU A 265 3.62 5.07 -6.46
CA LEU A 265 4.61 4.64 -7.46
C LEU A 265 6.02 4.53 -6.84
N ARG A 266 6.39 5.46 -5.97
CA ARG A 266 7.71 5.48 -5.31
C ARG A 266 7.88 4.35 -4.30
N TYR A 267 6.88 4.11 -3.46
CA TYR A 267 7.04 3.28 -2.26
C TYR A 267 6.37 1.91 -2.37
N ALA A 268 5.35 1.76 -3.20
CA ALA A 268 4.47 0.61 -3.12
C ALA A 268 4.32 -0.19 -4.43
N LYS A 269 4.33 0.46 -5.61
CA LYS A 269 4.15 -0.25 -6.89
C LYS A 269 5.37 -1.11 -7.19
N PRO A 270 5.19 -2.45 -7.36
CA PRO A 270 6.29 -3.34 -7.72
C PRO A 270 6.88 -2.99 -9.09
N VAL A 271 8.20 -2.91 -9.15
CA VAL A 271 8.94 -2.68 -10.40
C VAL A 271 9.04 -4.01 -11.17
N ARG A 272 8.64 -4.02 -12.45
CA ARG A 272 8.63 -5.19 -13.33
C ARG A 272 9.78 -5.21 -14.34
N GLY A 273 10.44 -4.06 -14.50
CA GLY A 273 11.56 -3.93 -15.43
C GLY A 273 12.40 -2.70 -15.17
N ARG A 274 13.46 -2.55 -15.95
CA ARG A 274 14.42 -1.46 -15.83
C ARG A 274 14.70 -0.84 -17.19
N LEU A 275 14.70 0.50 -17.24
CA LEU A 275 15.11 1.30 -18.38
C LEU A 275 16.44 1.98 -18.06
N GLU A 276 17.47 1.71 -18.82
CA GLU A 276 18.76 2.39 -18.78
C GLU A 276 18.70 3.62 -19.68
N ILE A 277 19.08 4.79 -19.14
CA ILE A 277 18.96 6.07 -19.85
C ILE A 277 20.31 6.78 -19.98
N ASP A 278 20.44 7.60 -21.00
CA ASP A 278 21.64 8.41 -21.25
C ASP A 278 21.70 9.64 -20.33
N SER A 279 22.86 10.29 -20.29
CA SER A 279 23.09 11.49 -19.46
C SER A 279 22.23 12.69 -19.88
N GLY A 280 21.75 12.75 -21.12
CA GLY A 280 20.83 13.78 -21.60
C GLY A 280 19.45 13.59 -21.02
N ALA A 281 18.95 12.35 -21.02
CA ALA A 281 17.68 12.00 -20.40
C ALA A 281 17.71 12.18 -18.87
N VAL A 282 18.82 11.80 -18.19
CA VAL A 282 19.01 12.09 -16.77
C VAL A 282 18.81 13.58 -16.46
N ARG A 283 19.50 14.45 -17.23
CA ARG A 283 19.36 15.91 -17.06
C ARG A 283 17.96 16.43 -17.37
N ALA A 284 17.29 15.87 -18.40
CA ALA A 284 15.94 16.28 -18.77
C ALA A 284 14.91 15.91 -17.70
N LEU A 285 15.01 14.71 -17.12
CA LEU A 285 14.14 14.27 -16.03
C LEU A 285 14.36 15.08 -14.76
N ALA A 286 15.63 15.38 -14.42
CA ALA A 286 16.00 16.12 -13.21
C ALA A 286 15.52 17.58 -13.25
N LYS A 287 15.61 18.25 -14.42
CA LYS A 287 15.39 19.71 -14.52
C LYS A 287 13.94 20.17 -14.60
N ALA A 288 13.01 19.37 -15.18
CA ALA A 288 11.75 19.98 -15.60
C ALA A 288 10.52 19.10 -15.56
N GLY A 289 10.54 17.97 -14.90
CA GLY A 289 9.38 17.06 -14.97
C GLY A 289 9.04 16.70 -16.42
N SER A 290 10.05 16.40 -17.22
CA SER A 290 9.89 15.94 -18.59
C SER A 290 9.46 14.48 -18.62
N SER A 291 8.77 14.08 -19.70
CA SER A 291 8.50 12.67 -20.00
C SER A 291 9.78 11.98 -20.48
N LEU A 292 9.86 10.67 -20.30
CA LEU A 292 10.94 9.86 -20.85
C LEU A 292 10.58 9.43 -22.28
N LEU A 293 11.36 9.93 -23.23
CA LEU A 293 11.23 9.62 -24.64
C LEU A 293 12.13 8.44 -25.05
N PRO A 294 11.79 7.69 -26.11
CA PRO A 294 12.61 6.59 -26.63
C PRO A 294 14.06 6.98 -26.93
N VAL A 295 14.29 8.19 -27.44
CA VAL A 295 15.62 8.70 -27.81
C VAL A 295 16.61 8.74 -26.64
N GLY A 296 16.12 8.90 -25.41
CA GLY A 296 16.96 8.91 -24.21
C GLY A 296 17.19 7.54 -23.58
N ILE A 297 16.62 6.46 -24.15
CA ILE A 297 16.74 5.10 -23.61
C ILE A 297 17.86 4.36 -24.33
N ILE A 298 18.79 3.83 -23.54
CA ILE A 298 19.91 3.01 -24.02
C ILE A 298 19.48 1.53 -24.11
N ALA A 299 18.81 1.03 -23.06
CA ALA A 299 18.40 -0.37 -22.97
C ALA A 299 17.14 -0.56 -22.11
N ALA A 300 16.39 -1.65 -22.38
CA ALA A 300 15.25 -2.09 -21.59
C ALA A 300 15.41 -3.54 -21.14
N HIS A 301 15.32 -3.77 -19.83
CA HIS A 301 15.52 -5.06 -19.18
C HIS A 301 14.24 -5.52 -18.47
N GLY A 302 14.03 -6.85 -18.41
CA GLY A 302 12.86 -7.46 -17.81
C GLY A 302 11.74 -7.76 -18.80
N GLY A 303 10.59 -8.19 -18.29
CA GLY A 303 9.42 -8.63 -19.07
C GLY A 303 8.16 -7.84 -18.69
N PHE A 304 8.21 -6.52 -18.73
CA PHE A 304 7.07 -5.65 -18.40
C PHE A 304 6.15 -5.42 -19.61
N THR A 305 4.91 -5.08 -19.31
CA THR A 305 3.85 -4.68 -20.25
C THR A 305 3.47 -3.21 -20.07
N ALA A 306 2.69 -2.66 -20.98
CA ALA A 306 2.10 -1.32 -20.78
C ALA A 306 1.27 -1.29 -19.49
N GLY A 307 1.47 -0.26 -18.67
CA GLY A 307 0.84 -0.13 -17.34
C GLY A 307 1.71 -0.63 -16.18
N ASP A 308 2.80 -1.35 -16.45
CA ASP A 308 3.73 -1.78 -15.42
C ASP A 308 4.68 -0.67 -14.97
N ALA A 309 5.10 -0.73 -13.70
CA ALA A 309 6.14 0.14 -13.18
C ALA A 309 7.53 -0.34 -13.61
N VAL A 310 8.36 0.60 -14.01
CA VAL A 310 9.75 0.39 -14.39
C VAL A 310 10.68 1.29 -13.58
N ALA A 311 11.84 0.78 -13.19
CA ALA A 311 12.93 1.58 -12.67
C ALA A 311 13.65 2.25 -13.84
N ILE A 312 13.98 3.52 -13.69
CA ILE A 312 14.75 4.31 -14.65
C ILE A 312 16.10 4.54 -14.00
N VAL A 313 17.15 4.00 -14.61
CA VAL A 313 18.52 4.02 -14.08
C VAL A 313 19.46 4.72 -15.04
N ASP A 314 20.51 5.30 -14.49
CA ASP A 314 21.62 5.82 -15.30
C ASP A 314 22.57 4.70 -15.77
N ALA A 315 23.60 5.07 -16.53
CA ALA A 315 24.62 4.15 -17.03
C ALA A 315 25.44 3.46 -15.91
N ALA A 316 25.46 4.01 -14.70
CA ALA A 316 26.08 3.38 -13.52
C ALA A 316 25.13 2.42 -12.79
N GLY A 317 23.88 2.31 -13.23
CA GLY A 317 22.86 1.48 -12.59
C GLY A 317 22.17 2.13 -11.38
N VAL A 318 22.41 3.42 -11.12
CA VAL A 318 21.77 4.17 -10.06
C VAL A 318 20.33 4.48 -10.44
N GLU A 319 19.38 4.17 -9.56
CA GLU A 319 17.96 4.45 -9.80
C GLU A 319 17.69 5.95 -9.66
N ILE A 320 17.36 6.60 -10.79
CA ILE A 320 17.05 8.03 -10.90
C ILE A 320 15.58 8.30 -10.66
N ALA A 321 14.72 7.44 -11.25
CA ALA A 321 13.27 7.63 -11.22
C ALA A 321 12.54 6.29 -11.29
N ARG A 322 11.24 6.33 -10.99
CA ARG A 322 10.26 5.28 -11.31
C ARG A 322 9.16 5.85 -12.17
N GLY A 323 8.63 5.03 -13.08
CA GLY A 323 7.53 5.44 -13.92
C GLY A 323 6.66 4.28 -14.37
N ILE A 324 5.46 4.60 -14.85
CA ILE A 324 4.58 3.63 -15.51
C ILE A 324 4.87 3.65 -17.01
N SER A 325 5.28 2.51 -17.55
CA SER A 325 5.54 2.37 -18.97
C SER A 325 4.25 2.40 -19.78
N THR A 326 4.23 3.13 -20.88
CA THR A 326 3.15 3.14 -21.88
C THR A 326 3.28 2.01 -22.89
N MET A 327 4.45 1.37 -22.94
CA MET A 327 4.81 0.34 -23.90
C MET A 327 5.26 -0.94 -23.21
N SER A 328 5.17 -2.07 -23.92
CA SER A 328 5.79 -3.31 -23.47
C SER A 328 7.34 -3.27 -23.58
N ALA A 329 8.03 -4.13 -22.82
CA ALA A 329 9.48 -4.28 -22.91
C ALA A 329 9.97 -4.60 -24.35
N ARG A 330 9.15 -5.34 -25.11
CA ARG A 330 9.44 -5.67 -26.51
C ARG A 330 9.40 -4.42 -27.37
N ASP A 331 8.37 -3.59 -27.21
CA ASP A 331 8.20 -2.38 -28.02
C ASP A 331 9.25 -1.34 -27.66
N VAL A 332 9.55 -1.17 -26.36
CA VAL A 332 10.65 -0.27 -25.95
C VAL A 332 11.98 -0.67 -26.59
N ARG A 333 12.31 -1.97 -26.62
CA ARG A 333 13.56 -2.45 -27.28
C ARG A 333 13.59 -2.18 -28.78
N ARG A 334 12.43 -2.06 -29.44
CA ARG A 334 12.33 -1.73 -30.89
C ARG A 334 12.54 -0.24 -31.15
N VAL A 335 12.21 0.61 -30.17
CA VAL A 335 12.22 2.06 -30.37
C VAL A 335 13.31 2.79 -29.58
N CYS A 336 14.08 2.10 -28.71
CA CYS A 336 15.14 2.75 -27.93
C CYS A 336 16.15 3.43 -28.85
N GLY A 337 16.52 4.67 -28.51
CA GLY A 337 17.41 5.52 -29.30
C GLY A 337 16.75 6.26 -30.46
N LEU A 338 15.50 5.92 -30.83
CA LEU A 338 14.79 6.58 -31.92
C LEU A 338 14.13 7.89 -31.48
N ARG A 339 14.03 8.84 -32.40
CA ARG A 339 13.27 10.08 -32.23
C ARG A 339 11.76 9.82 -32.41
N SER A 340 10.93 10.71 -31.92
CA SER A 340 9.46 10.56 -31.95
C SER A 340 8.91 10.48 -33.39
N ASP A 341 9.51 11.16 -34.34
CA ASP A 341 9.16 11.06 -35.78
C ASP A 341 9.51 9.69 -36.38
N GLU A 342 10.64 9.12 -35.99
CA GLU A 342 11.07 7.77 -36.41
C GLU A 342 10.17 6.69 -35.77
N VAL A 343 9.79 6.85 -34.48
CA VAL A 343 8.84 5.94 -33.80
C VAL A 343 7.49 5.94 -34.51
N ARG A 344 6.94 7.12 -34.84
CA ARG A 344 5.67 7.24 -35.59
C ARG A 344 5.74 6.65 -36.99
N ALA A 345 6.88 6.72 -37.62
CA ALA A 345 7.10 6.10 -38.93
C ALA A 345 7.17 4.58 -38.83
N LEU A 346 7.72 4.04 -37.72
CA LEU A 346 7.82 2.61 -37.46
C LEU A 346 6.48 1.99 -37.11
N ASP A 347 5.72 2.63 -36.20
CA ASP A 347 4.42 2.16 -35.72
C ASP A 347 3.59 3.32 -35.13
N ARG A 348 2.50 3.66 -35.84
CA ARG A 348 1.60 4.76 -35.44
C ARG A 348 0.76 4.48 -34.20
N GLN A 349 0.75 3.24 -33.72
CA GLN A 349 -0.01 2.84 -32.52
C GLN A 349 0.84 2.99 -31.25
N LEU A 350 2.15 3.19 -31.36
CA LEU A 350 3.01 3.42 -30.21
C LEU A 350 2.93 4.88 -29.76
N ASP A 351 2.95 5.07 -28.44
CA ASP A 351 3.01 6.39 -27.83
C ASP A 351 4.36 7.07 -28.14
N ASP A 352 4.37 8.39 -28.18
CA ASP A 352 5.63 9.16 -28.36
C ASP A 352 6.53 9.08 -27.12
N GLU A 353 5.96 8.77 -25.97
CA GLU A 353 6.62 8.75 -24.67
C GLU A 353 6.59 7.34 -24.07
N VAL A 354 7.73 6.85 -23.62
CA VAL A 354 7.80 5.56 -22.91
C VAL A 354 7.28 5.69 -21.47
N VAL A 355 7.53 6.85 -20.83
CA VAL A 355 6.98 7.17 -19.51
C VAL A 355 6.55 8.62 -19.49
N HIS A 356 5.26 8.85 -19.31
CA HIS A 356 4.70 10.20 -19.20
C HIS A 356 5.10 10.86 -17.87
N ARG A 357 5.42 12.16 -17.88
CA ARG A 357 5.84 12.95 -16.71
C ARG A 357 4.87 12.86 -15.52
N ASP A 358 3.56 12.80 -15.78
CA ASP A 358 2.56 12.72 -14.72
C ASP A 358 2.55 11.34 -14.05
N ARG A 359 3.11 10.34 -14.72
CA ARG A 359 3.26 8.96 -14.25
C ARG A 359 4.73 8.61 -13.93
N LEU A 360 5.53 9.62 -13.59
CA LEU A 360 6.95 9.49 -13.25
C LEU A 360 7.24 10.21 -11.94
N ILE A 361 8.09 9.63 -11.11
CA ILE A 361 8.61 10.23 -9.88
C ILE A 361 10.14 10.05 -9.81
N LEU A 362 10.85 11.10 -9.42
CA LEU A 362 12.28 11.01 -9.10
C LEU A 362 12.47 10.32 -7.75
N VAL A 363 13.41 9.39 -7.69
CA VAL A 363 13.72 8.61 -6.48
C VAL A 363 14.86 9.25 -5.70
N SER A 364 15.87 9.78 -6.38
CA SER A 364 17.04 10.42 -5.79
C SER A 364 16.92 11.94 -5.79
N LYS A 365 17.20 12.58 -4.63
CA LYS A 365 17.43 14.03 -4.56
C LYS A 365 18.90 14.42 -4.82
N GLU A 366 19.81 13.45 -4.91
CA GLU A 366 21.25 13.67 -5.01
C GLU A 366 21.77 13.85 -6.46
N VAL A 367 20.88 13.84 -7.46
CA VAL A 367 21.22 13.99 -8.88
C VAL A 367 20.89 15.40 -9.40
N LEU A 368 20.67 16.37 -8.50
CA LEU A 368 20.48 17.78 -8.87
C LEU A 368 21.71 18.61 -8.61
#